data_61f450e430d6fa2f98c405e9caa41228
#
_entry.id   61f450e430d6fa2f98c405e9caa41228
#
_cell.length_a   1.000
_cell.length_b   1.000
_cell.length_c   1.000
_cell.angle_alpha   90.00
_cell.angle_beta   90.00
_cell.angle_gamma   90.00
#
_symmetry.space_group_name_H-M   'P 1'
#
loop_
_entity.id
_entity.type
_entity.pdbx_description
1 polymer ?
#
loop_
_entity_poly.entity_id
_entity_poly.type
_entity_poly.pdbx_seq_one_letter_code
_entity_poly.pdbx_strand_id
1 'polypeptide(L)'
;MTPSERKERSEKILKEKGIGINPNLPLIEDASQVKLKSLDDICKRAIAALLCTQVGIELSENNTDQLGFFTGLMQHFGVEDCLNAKEQRLVSGKGSEQDTVDVVWEYECYWSLLWALGIVEDITDANAICDCTAAIRAVSQCEGFDDFKSRCSLRSTDDILDMLDLYYRYHWAVVQNEHIDQNCPVADLVGEVVFERRRGLEWLISDEDDWHDIELHT
;
A
#
# COMPACT_ATOMS: atom_id res chain seq x y z
N MET A 1 9.65 18.23 8.95
CA MET A 1 9.07 19.18 7.95
C MET A 1 7.70 19.59 8.42
N THR A 2 7.29 20.87 8.27
CA THR A 2 5.93 21.28 8.61
C THR A 2 4.92 20.78 7.55
N PRO A 3 3.62 20.66 7.88
CA PRO A 3 2.59 20.29 6.91
C PRO A 3 2.55 21.22 5.67
N SER A 4 2.78 22.53 5.85
CA SER A 4 2.84 23.49 4.73
C SER A 4 4.04 23.26 3.81
N GLU A 5 5.23 23.06 4.37
CA GLU A 5 6.44 22.74 3.58
C GLU A 5 6.29 21.42 2.82
N ARG A 6 5.62 20.44 3.42
CA ARG A 6 5.31 19.14 2.82
C ARG A 6 4.40 19.32 1.59
N LYS A 7 3.32 20.10 1.76
CA LYS A 7 2.42 20.48 0.66
C LYS A 7 3.17 21.15 -0.49
N GLU A 8 3.99 22.16 -0.20
CA GLU A 8 4.77 22.88 -1.21
C GLU A 8 5.71 21.96 -1.98
N ARG A 9 6.34 21.00 -1.29
CA ARG A 9 7.21 19.99 -1.90
C ARG A 9 6.42 19.08 -2.85
N SER A 10 5.29 18.55 -2.41
CA SER A 10 4.43 17.69 -3.23
C SER A 10 3.90 18.42 -4.45
N GLU A 11 3.38 19.65 -4.28
CA GLU A 11 2.89 20.48 -5.39
C GLU A 11 4.00 20.80 -6.41
N LYS A 12 5.25 20.98 -5.94
CA LYS A 12 6.40 21.14 -6.83
C LYS A 12 6.64 19.88 -7.67
N ILE A 13 6.59 18.71 -7.06
CA ILE A 13 6.74 17.42 -7.76
C ILE A 13 5.62 17.25 -8.82
N LEU A 14 4.38 17.51 -8.45
CA LEU A 14 3.25 17.45 -9.38
C LEU A 14 3.47 18.38 -10.57
N LYS A 15 3.90 19.61 -10.32
CA LYS A 15 4.18 20.61 -11.36
C LYS A 15 5.29 20.15 -12.31
N GLU A 16 6.37 19.60 -11.77
CA GLU A 16 7.50 19.08 -12.57
C GLU A 16 7.08 17.89 -13.44
N LYS A 17 6.15 17.07 -12.96
CA LYS A 17 5.57 15.94 -13.69
C LYS A 17 4.41 16.34 -14.63
N GLY A 18 3.95 17.58 -14.61
CA GLY A 18 2.82 18.04 -15.40
C GLY A 18 1.47 17.49 -14.92
N ILE A 19 1.32 17.24 -13.63
CA ILE A 19 0.09 16.73 -13.00
C ILE A 19 -0.72 17.92 -12.44
N GLY A 20 -2.04 17.80 -12.46
CA GLY A 20 -2.97 18.82 -11.95
C GLY A 20 -2.78 19.09 -10.46
N ILE A 21 -2.93 20.36 -10.07
CA ILE A 21 -2.75 20.82 -8.69
C ILE A 21 -4.02 21.52 -8.22
N ASN A 22 -4.49 21.17 -7.02
CA ASN A 22 -5.51 21.92 -6.30
C ASN A 22 -4.88 22.58 -5.06
N PRO A 23 -4.64 23.90 -5.11
CA PRO A 23 -3.99 24.60 -3.99
C PRO A 23 -4.87 24.68 -2.73
N ASN A 24 -6.17 24.37 -2.85
CA ASN A 24 -7.13 24.40 -1.74
C ASN A 24 -7.24 23.08 -0.98
N LEU A 25 -6.54 22.03 -1.43
CA LEU A 25 -6.51 20.77 -0.65
C LEU A 25 -5.97 21.02 0.75
N PRO A 26 -6.59 20.41 1.78
CA PRO A 26 -6.11 20.50 3.14
C PRO A 26 -4.67 20.03 3.30
N LEU A 27 -4.07 20.42 4.42
CA LEU A 27 -2.81 19.88 4.88
C LEU A 27 -3.07 18.51 5.53
N ILE A 28 -2.13 17.59 5.38
CA ILE A 28 -2.11 16.40 6.21
C ILE A 28 -1.54 16.73 7.60
N GLU A 29 -1.65 15.79 8.53
CA GLU A 29 -1.29 15.96 9.92
C GLU A 29 0.19 16.31 10.11
N ASP A 30 0.50 16.97 11.23
CA ASP A 30 1.87 17.15 11.70
C ASP A 30 2.40 15.84 12.31
N ALA A 31 3.71 15.58 12.16
CA ALA A 31 4.34 14.36 12.68
C ALA A 31 4.17 14.19 14.22
N SER A 32 3.96 15.28 14.94
CA SER A 32 3.68 15.23 16.38
C SER A 32 2.26 14.80 16.75
N GLN A 33 1.35 14.76 15.77
CA GLN A 33 -0.07 14.44 15.96
C GLN A 33 -0.40 13.00 15.57
N VAL A 34 0.51 12.30 14.87
CA VAL A 34 0.30 10.93 14.39
C VAL A 34 1.14 9.93 15.17
N LYS A 35 0.63 8.71 15.24
CA LYS A 35 1.36 7.58 15.81
C LYS A 35 1.44 6.49 14.74
N LEU A 36 2.65 6.14 14.35
CA LEU A 36 2.86 5.01 13.45
C LEU A 36 2.50 3.68 14.14
N LYS A 37 1.98 2.75 13.35
CA LYS A 37 1.88 1.36 13.76
C LYS A 37 3.27 0.81 14.13
N SER A 38 3.29 -0.23 14.96
CA SER A 38 4.57 -0.80 15.38
C SER A 38 5.29 -1.49 14.21
N LEU A 39 6.62 -1.57 14.28
CA LEU A 39 7.40 -2.31 13.28
C LEU A 39 6.90 -3.75 13.14
N ASP A 40 6.51 -4.41 14.24
CA ASP A 40 5.99 -5.77 14.23
C ASP A 40 4.66 -5.87 13.47
N ASP A 41 3.73 -4.95 13.70
CA ASP A 41 2.44 -4.94 13.02
C ASP A 41 2.61 -4.69 11.52
N ILE A 42 3.50 -3.75 11.15
CA ILE A 42 3.78 -3.46 9.75
C ILE A 42 4.44 -4.67 9.05
N CYS A 43 5.41 -5.32 9.69
CA CYS A 43 6.06 -6.51 9.14
C CYS A 43 5.06 -7.66 8.97
N LYS A 44 4.21 -7.92 9.97
CA LYS A 44 3.18 -8.96 9.91
C LYS A 44 2.17 -8.68 8.80
N ARG A 45 1.67 -7.44 8.72
CA ARG A 45 0.73 -7.04 7.67
C ARG A 45 1.34 -7.19 6.28
N ALA A 46 2.61 -6.80 6.11
CA ALA A 46 3.32 -6.91 4.84
C ALA A 46 3.43 -8.38 4.38
N ILE A 47 3.84 -9.28 5.28
CA ILE A 47 3.93 -10.72 4.96
C ILE A 47 2.55 -11.30 4.64
N ALA A 48 1.54 -11.00 5.46
CA ALA A 48 0.17 -11.46 5.26
C ALA A 48 -0.38 -11.01 3.91
N ALA A 49 -0.24 -9.73 3.57
CA ALA A 49 -0.68 -9.16 2.29
C ALA A 49 -0.04 -9.89 1.11
N LEU A 50 1.30 -10.06 1.11
CA LEU A 50 1.96 -10.80 0.02
C LEU A 50 1.39 -12.21 -0.12
N LEU A 51 1.27 -12.98 0.96
CA LEU A 51 0.81 -14.36 0.89
C LEU A 51 -0.65 -14.45 0.41
N CYS A 52 -1.49 -13.50 0.83
CA CYS A 52 -2.88 -13.44 0.38
C CYS A 52 -3.01 -12.98 -1.08
N THR A 53 -2.17 -12.05 -1.54
CA THR A 53 -2.15 -11.71 -2.98
C THR A 53 -1.73 -12.89 -3.84
N GLN A 54 -0.78 -13.73 -3.38
CA GLN A 54 -0.44 -14.96 -4.10
C GLN A 54 -1.64 -15.94 -4.13
N VAL A 55 -2.37 -16.11 -3.03
CA VAL A 55 -3.63 -16.88 -3.02
C VAL A 55 -4.63 -16.31 -4.02
N GLY A 56 -4.81 -14.99 -4.05
CA GLY A 56 -5.70 -14.32 -5.01
C GLY A 56 -5.30 -14.59 -6.47
N ILE A 57 -4.00 -14.55 -6.80
CA ILE A 57 -3.50 -14.86 -8.14
C ILE A 57 -3.79 -16.30 -8.52
N GLU A 58 -3.48 -17.28 -7.66
CA GLU A 58 -3.75 -18.70 -7.91
C GLU A 58 -5.26 -18.95 -8.13
N LEU A 59 -6.12 -18.30 -7.32
CA LEU A 59 -7.57 -18.40 -7.49
C LEU A 59 -8.05 -17.78 -8.81
N SER A 60 -7.47 -16.66 -9.25
CA SER A 60 -7.80 -16.03 -10.53
C SER A 60 -7.47 -16.91 -11.73
N GLU A 61 -6.46 -17.78 -11.59
CA GLU A 61 -6.03 -18.77 -12.59
C GLU A 61 -6.75 -20.13 -12.43
N ASN A 62 -7.70 -20.23 -11.50
CA ASN A 62 -8.39 -21.48 -11.10
C ASN A 62 -7.43 -22.59 -10.62
N ASN A 63 -6.27 -22.22 -10.10
CA ASN A 63 -5.29 -23.12 -9.53
C ASN A 63 -5.44 -23.20 -8.01
N THR A 64 -6.10 -24.25 -7.53
CA THR A 64 -6.34 -24.46 -6.09
C THR A 64 -5.29 -25.33 -5.42
N ASP A 65 -4.40 -25.96 -6.18
CA ASP A 65 -3.42 -26.93 -5.67
C ASP A 65 -2.36 -26.28 -4.77
N GLN A 66 -2.11 -24.98 -4.95
CA GLN A 66 -1.12 -24.23 -4.19
C GLN A 66 -1.66 -23.58 -2.89
N LEU A 67 -2.96 -23.60 -2.67
CA LEU A 67 -3.56 -22.92 -1.50
C LEU A 67 -3.02 -23.47 -0.16
N GLY A 68 -2.82 -24.79 -0.07
CA GLY A 68 -2.23 -25.45 1.10
C GLY A 68 -0.79 -25.01 1.36
N PHE A 69 -0.02 -24.69 0.31
CA PHE A 69 1.34 -24.17 0.43
C PHE A 69 1.35 -22.77 1.06
N PHE A 70 0.51 -21.85 0.56
CA PHE A 70 0.46 -20.49 1.08
C PHE A 70 -0.09 -20.43 2.51
N THR A 71 -1.10 -21.24 2.86
CA THR A 71 -1.56 -21.33 4.24
C THR A 71 -0.48 -21.89 5.17
N GLY A 72 0.31 -22.86 4.71
CA GLY A 72 1.48 -23.35 5.44
C GLY A 72 2.54 -22.26 5.66
N LEU A 73 2.77 -21.38 4.68
CA LEU A 73 3.66 -20.24 4.83
C LEU A 73 3.10 -19.22 5.83
N MET A 74 1.79 -18.93 5.82
CA MET A 74 1.18 -18.03 6.81
C MET A 74 1.43 -18.54 8.24
N GLN A 75 1.28 -19.86 8.47
CA GLN A 75 1.59 -20.49 9.75
C GLN A 75 3.08 -20.38 10.09
N HIS A 76 3.94 -20.66 9.12
CA HIS A 76 5.39 -20.59 9.30
C HIS A 76 5.87 -19.19 9.71
N PHE A 77 5.29 -18.14 9.11
CA PHE A 77 5.59 -16.76 9.45
C PHE A 77 4.77 -16.23 10.64
N GLY A 78 3.78 -16.97 11.15
CA GLY A 78 2.94 -16.57 12.28
C GLY A 78 2.06 -15.36 11.98
N VAL A 79 1.44 -15.32 10.78
CA VAL A 79 0.63 -14.20 10.31
C VAL A 79 -0.84 -14.56 10.02
N GLU A 80 -1.29 -15.76 10.41
CA GLU A 80 -2.68 -16.21 10.18
C GLU A 80 -3.73 -15.30 10.83
N ASP A 81 -3.39 -14.71 11.97
CA ASP A 81 -4.27 -13.82 12.72
C ASP A 81 -4.20 -12.35 12.23
N CYS A 82 -3.38 -12.10 11.20
CA CYS A 82 -3.16 -10.74 10.66
C CYS A 82 -3.91 -10.50 9.34
N LEU A 83 -4.76 -11.42 8.91
CA LEU A 83 -5.52 -11.34 7.67
C LEU A 83 -6.70 -10.37 7.82
N ASN A 84 -6.92 -9.52 6.82
CA ASN A 84 -8.12 -8.70 6.76
C ASN A 84 -9.38 -9.52 6.39
N ALA A 85 -10.54 -8.89 6.43
CA ALA A 85 -11.81 -9.60 6.23
C ALA A 85 -11.93 -10.24 4.83
N LYS A 86 -11.41 -9.61 3.78
CA LYS A 86 -11.44 -10.15 2.40
C LYS A 86 -10.48 -11.32 2.26
N GLU A 87 -9.27 -11.17 2.77
CA GLU A 87 -8.24 -12.21 2.78
C GLU A 87 -8.72 -13.47 3.52
N GLN A 88 -9.34 -13.32 4.70
CA GLN A 88 -9.92 -14.43 5.45
C GLN A 88 -10.97 -15.19 4.63
N ARG A 89 -11.83 -14.45 3.89
CA ARG A 89 -12.80 -15.09 3.00
C ARG A 89 -12.14 -15.88 1.89
N LEU A 90 -11.11 -15.30 1.24
CA LEU A 90 -10.36 -15.99 0.17
C LEU A 90 -9.69 -17.26 0.67
N VAL A 91 -8.89 -17.16 1.74
CA VAL A 91 -8.14 -18.30 2.29
C VAL A 91 -9.07 -19.42 2.78
N SER A 92 -10.28 -19.07 3.28
CA SER A 92 -11.28 -20.04 3.71
C SER A 92 -12.15 -20.61 2.57
N GLY A 93 -11.91 -20.22 1.30
CA GLY A 93 -12.69 -20.65 0.15
C GLY A 93 -14.10 -20.05 0.07
N LYS A 94 -14.34 -18.93 0.75
CA LYS A 94 -15.61 -18.19 0.78
C LYS A 94 -15.55 -16.84 0.07
N GLY A 95 -14.40 -16.53 -0.55
CA GLY A 95 -14.19 -15.28 -1.27
C GLY A 95 -15.04 -15.20 -2.53
N SER A 96 -15.47 -13.99 -2.88
CA SER A 96 -16.10 -13.65 -4.16
C SER A 96 -15.03 -13.36 -5.22
N GLU A 97 -15.44 -13.28 -6.49
CA GLU A 97 -14.58 -12.78 -7.57
C GLU A 97 -14.07 -11.35 -7.26
N GLN A 98 -14.92 -10.50 -6.68
CA GLN A 98 -14.52 -9.16 -6.29
C GLN A 98 -13.49 -9.18 -5.15
N ASP A 99 -13.65 -10.04 -4.14
CA ASP A 99 -12.62 -10.20 -3.10
C ASP A 99 -11.28 -10.63 -3.72
N THR A 100 -11.29 -11.49 -4.73
CA THR A 100 -10.08 -11.91 -5.44
C THR A 100 -9.40 -10.72 -6.13
N VAL A 101 -10.16 -9.90 -6.87
CA VAL A 101 -9.64 -8.70 -7.53
C VAL A 101 -9.07 -7.73 -6.50
N ASP A 102 -9.82 -7.43 -5.45
CA ASP A 102 -9.41 -6.49 -4.41
C ASP A 102 -8.11 -6.94 -3.72
N VAL A 103 -8.02 -8.24 -3.34
CA VAL A 103 -6.81 -8.77 -2.69
C VAL A 103 -5.61 -8.81 -3.64
N VAL A 104 -5.81 -9.04 -4.93
CA VAL A 104 -4.68 -8.96 -5.89
C VAL A 104 -4.14 -7.53 -5.98
N TRP A 105 -5.01 -6.51 -5.93
CA TRP A 105 -4.58 -5.11 -5.90
C TRP A 105 -3.86 -4.71 -4.61
N GLU A 106 -4.03 -5.43 -3.51
CA GLU A 106 -3.26 -5.22 -2.26
C GLU A 106 -1.74 -5.39 -2.46
N TYR A 107 -1.29 -5.88 -3.62
CA TYR A 107 0.13 -5.84 -4.00
C TYR A 107 0.69 -4.42 -3.91
N GLU A 108 -0.08 -3.42 -4.28
CA GLU A 108 0.36 -2.02 -4.24
C GLU A 108 0.32 -1.45 -2.81
N CYS A 109 -0.64 -1.88 -1.98
CA CYS A 109 -0.59 -1.60 -0.54
C CYS A 109 0.68 -2.19 0.08
N TYR A 110 0.94 -3.48 -0.18
CA TYR A 110 2.14 -4.18 0.28
C TYR A 110 3.43 -3.48 -0.19
N TRP A 111 3.49 -3.03 -1.44
CA TRP A 111 4.65 -2.31 -1.98
C TRP A 111 4.95 -1.03 -1.21
N SER A 112 3.92 -0.30 -0.80
CA SER A 112 4.08 0.89 0.04
C SER A 112 4.58 0.54 1.46
N LEU A 113 4.17 -0.62 2.01
CA LEU A 113 4.72 -1.11 3.28
C LEU A 113 6.19 -1.51 3.14
N LEU A 114 6.60 -2.15 2.04
CA LEU A 114 8.01 -2.46 1.79
C LEU A 114 8.87 -1.20 1.71
N TRP A 115 8.33 -0.13 1.12
CA TRP A 115 8.99 1.17 1.11
C TRP A 115 9.09 1.74 2.54
N ALA A 116 8.02 1.71 3.32
CA ALA A 116 8.03 2.19 4.70
C ALA A 116 9.02 1.40 5.57
N LEU A 117 9.18 0.10 5.31
CA LEU A 117 10.14 -0.80 5.96
C LEU A 117 11.58 -0.65 5.45
N GLY A 118 11.84 0.24 4.48
CA GLY A 118 13.18 0.50 3.94
C GLY A 118 13.71 -0.58 3.00
N ILE A 119 12.88 -1.54 2.57
CA ILE A 119 13.24 -2.60 1.61
C ILE A 119 13.20 -2.07 0.18
N VAL A 120 12.21 -1.24 -0.14
CA VAL A 120 12.08 -0.53 -1.41
C VAL A 120 12.60 0.90 -1.24
N GLU A 121 13.42 1.35 -2.19
CA GLU A 121 14.09 2.65 -2.08
C GLU A 121 13.15 3.81 -2.37
N ASP A 122 12.36 3.70 -3.43
CA ASP A 122 11.49 4.79 -3.91
C ASP A 122 10.15 4.26 -4.45
N ILE A 123 9.09 5.00 -4.20
CA ILE A 123 7.74 4.77 -4.73
C ILE A 123 7.12 6.06 -5.29
N THR A 124 7.91 7.10 -5.54
CA THR A 124 7.39 8.40 -6.03
C THR A 124 6.76 8.31 -7.42
N ASP A 125 7.13 7.32 -8.22
CA ASP A 125 6.50 7.05 -9.51
C ASP A 125 5.35 6.04 -9.36
N ALA A 126 4.17 6.44 -9.83
CA ALA A 126 2.96 5.61 -9.84
C ALA A 126 2.43 5.39 -11.27
N ASN A 127 3.35 5.24 -12.23
CA ASN A 127 3.07 5.07 -13.65
C ASN A 127 3.01 3.60 -14.10
N ALA A 128 3.26 2.68 -13.19
CA ALA A 128 3.19 1.24 -13.42
C ALA A 128 2.96 0.50 -12.09
N ILE A 129 2.49 -0.74 -12.18
CA ILE A 129 2.44 -1.65 -11.03
C ILE A 129 3.84 -1.90 -10.49
N CYS A 130 3.93 -2.34 -9.24
CA CYS A 130 5.17 -2.65 -8.55
C CYS A 130 5.98 -3.75 -9.26
N ASP A 131 7.28 -3.84 -8.94
CA ASP A 131 8.11 -4.99 -9.33
C ASP A 131 7.70 -6.22 -8.50
N CYS A 132 6.75 -7.00 -9.05
CA CYS A 132 6.24 -8.22 -8.40
C CYS A 132 7.35 -9.22 -8.08
N THR A 133 8.42 -9.29 -8.89
CA THR A 133 9.57 -10.17 -8.62
C THR A 133 10.34 -9.71 -7.39
N ALA A 134 10.62 -8.42 -7.27
CA ALA A 134 11.25 -7.85 -6.08
C ALA A 134 10.34 -7.99 -4.85
N ALA A 135 9.05 -7.76 -5.01
CA ALA A 135 8.04 -7.90 -3.97
C ALA A 135 8.02 -9.34 -3.38
N ILE A 136 7.96 -10.37 -4.23
CA ILE A 136 8.01 -11.77 -3.80
C ILE A 136 9.34 -12.09 -3.11
N ARG A 137 10.46 -11.61 -3.65
CA ARG A 137 11.79 -11.85 -3.09
C ARG A 137 11.96 -11.29 -1.68
N ALA A 138 11.33 -10.19 -1.36
CA ALA A 138 11.42 -9.56 -0.05
C ALA A 138 11.06 -10.52 1.09
N VAL A 139 10.09 -11.42 0.88
CA VAL A 139 9.67 -12.41 1.88
C VAL A 139 10.24 -13.80 1.59
N SER A 140 10.25 -14.25 0.33
CA SER A 140 10.65 -15.63 -0.03
C SER A 140 12.12 -15.97 0.26
N GLN A 141 12.96 -14.96 0.49
CA GLN A 141 14.36 -15.14 0.88
C GLN A 141 14.56 -15.18 2.40
N CYS A 142 13.48 -15.10 3.18
CA CYS A 142 13.53 -15.06 4.63
C CYS A 142 13.20 -16.44 5.21
N GLU A 143 13.95 -16.82 6.27
CA GLU A 143 13.72 -18.08 6.97
C GLU A 143 12.49 -18.07 7.88
N GLY A 144 11.91 -16.89 8.15
CA GLY A 144 10.73 -16.69 8.98
C GLY A 144 10.55 -15.22 9.35
N PHE A 145 9.59 -14.94 10.26
CA PHE A 145 9.25 -13.59 10.67
C PHE A 145 10.44 -12.78 11.20
N ASP A 146 11.25 -13.36 12.11
CA ASP A 146 12.36 -12.65 12.72
C ASP A 146 13.46 -12.30 11.70
N ASP A 147 13.70 -13.17 10.72
CA ASP A 147 14.65 -12.89 9.64
C ASP A 147 14.13 -11.75 8.76
N PHE A 148 12.85 -11.77 8.34
CA PHE A 148 12.25 -10.66 7.61
C PHE A 148 12.36 -9.35 8.39
N LYS A 149 11.92 -9.33 9.64
CA LYS A 149 11.95 -8.14 10.49
C LYS A 149 13.37 -7.59 10.67
N SER A 150 14.39 -8.47 10.77
CA SER A 150 15.80 -8.06 10.93
C SER A 150 16.34 -7.29 9.73
N ARG A 151 15.73 -7.43 8.55
CA ARG A 151 16.08 -6.74 7.31
C ARG A 151 15.37 -5.41 7.15
N CYS A 152 14.38 -5.12 8.02
CA CYS A 152 13.58 -3.92 7.96
C CYS A 152 14.19 -2.76 8.76
N SER A 153 14.05 -1.56 8.22
CA SER A 153 14.39 -0.30 8.87
C SER A 153 13.26 0.69 8.64
N LEU A 154 12.36 0.83 9.62
CA LEU A 154 11.19 1.70 9.50
C LEU A 154 11.62 3.15 9.23
N ARG A 155 11.08 3.74 8.17
CA ARG A 155 11.29 5.15 7.84
C ARG A 155 10.71 6.05 8.92
N SER A 156 11.20 7.27 8.99
CA SER A 156 10.70 8.25 9.94
C SER A 156 9.24 8.63 9.66
N THR A 157 8.54 9.08 10.70
CA THR A 157 7.18 9.60 10.56
C THR A 157 7.11 10.73 9.52
N ASP A 158 8.12 11.61 9.48
CA ASP A 158 8.19 12.68 8.48
C ASP A 158 8.29 12.14 7.05
N ASP A 159 9.14 11.13 6.80
CA ASP A 159 9.27 10.53 5.46
C ASP A 159 7.95 9.88 5.01
N ILE A 160 7.27 9.17 5.93
CA ILE A 160 5.98 8.53 5.65
C ILE A 160 4.91 9.58 5.33
N LEU A 161 4.82 10.64 6.12
CA LEU A 161 3.87 11.73 5.87
C LEU A 161 4.20 12.51 4.60
N ASP A 162 5.48 12.67 4.24
CA ASP A 162 5.91 13.30 2.99
C ASP A 162 5.41 12.50 1.76
N MET A 163 5.52 11.18 1.82
CA MET A 163 5.03 10.30 0.76
C MET A 163 3.50 10.26 0.74
N LEU A 164 2.87 10.23 1.90
CA LEU A 164 1.41 10.24 2.03
C LEU A 164 0.81 11.53 1.43
N ASP A 165 1.39 12.72 1.72
CA ASP A 165 0.94 13.98 1.12
C ASP A 165 1.07 13.98 -0.41
N LEU A 166 2.14 13.39 -0.94
CA LEU A 166 2.32 13.24 -2.38
C LEU A 166 1.21 12.37 -2.99
N TYR A 167 0.95 11.18 -2.39
CA TYR A 167 -0.09 10.27 -2.87
C TYR A 167 -1.51 10.82 -2.67
N TYR A 168 -1.76 11.59 -1.62
CA TYR A 168 -3.01 12.32 -1.44
C TYR A 168 -3.30 13.25 -2.62
N ARG A 169 -2.28 13.98 -3.08
CA ARG A 169 -2.43 14.91 -4.21
C ARG A 169 -2.50 14.20 -5.56
N TYR A 170 -1.77 13.11 -5.73
CA TYR A 170 -1.93 12.24 -6.91
C TYR A 170 -3.35 11.71 -7.00
N HIS A 171 -3.88 11.20 -5.88
CA HIS A 171 -5.24 10.66 -5.84
C HIS A 171 -6.28 11.72 -6.18
N TRP A 172 -6.14 12.94 -5.65
CA TRP A 172 -7.02 14.04 -6.06
C TRP A 172 -6.97 14.28 -7.56
N ALA A 173 -5.79 14.34 -8.18
CA ALA A 173 -5.65 14.60 -9.60
C ALA A 173 -6.31 13.48 -10.45
N VAL A 174 -6.14 12.21 -10.04
CA VAL A 174 -6.78 11.06 -10.68
C VAL A 174 -8.31 11.16 -10.57
N VAL A 175 -8.86 11.36 -9.38
CA VAL A 175 -10.31 11.50 -9.16
C VAL A 175 -10.88 12.70 -9.94
N GLN A 176 -10.16 13.82 -9.96
CA GLN A 176 -10.57 15.00 -10.73
C GLN A 176 -10.64 14.67 -12.23
N ASN A 177 -9.64 13.99 -12.78
CA ASN A 177 -9.61 13.62 -14.20
C ASN A 177 -10.71 12.61 -14.55
N GLU A 178 -10.86 11.56 -13.75
CA GLU A 178 -11.77 10.45 -14.08
C GLU A 178 -13.24 10.81 -13.90
N HIS A 179 -13.57 11.64 -12.90
CA HIS A 179 -14.98 11.82 -12.48
C HIS A 179 -15.51 13.24 -12.60
N ILE A 180 -14.65 14.26 -12.72
CA ILE A 180 -15.09 15.66 -12.64
C ILE A 180 -14.69 16.46 -13.89
N ASP A 181 -13.41 16.49 -14.25
CA ASP A 181 -12.89 17.24 -15.39
C ASP A 181 -11.76 16.46 -16.09
N GLN A 182 -12.10 15.78 -17.17
CA GLN A 182 -11.16 15.00 -17.99
C GLN A 182 -9.99 15.80 -18.57
N ASN A 183 -10.01 17.14 -18.47
CA ASN A 183 -8.87 17.98 -18.86
C ASN A 183 -7.87 18.17 -17.72
N CYS A 184 -8.15 17.73 -16.49
CA CYS A 184 -7.18 17.74 -15.42
C CYS A 184 -6.00 16.84 -15.80
N PRO A 185 -4.78 17.37 -15.93
CA PRO A 185 -3.65 16.55 -16.37
C PRO A 185 -3.23 15.58 -15.25
N VAL A 186 -3.06 14.31 -15.59
CA VAL A 186 -2.60 13.24 -14.68
C VAL A 186 -1.29 12.60 -15.16
N ALA A 187 -0.70 13.13 -16.26
CA ALA A 187 0.48 12.56 -16.89
C ALA A 187 0.31 11.04 -17.14
N ASP A 188 1.22 10.23 -16.62
CA ASP A 188 1.23 8.79 -16.74
C ASP A 188 0.83 8.05 -15.45
N LEU A 189 0.14 8.72 -14.52
CA LEU A 189 -0.35 8.07 -13.30
C LEU A 189 -1.34 6.95 -13.63
N VAL A 190 -1.17 5.82 -12.97
CA VAL A 190 -2.13 4.70 -12.97
C VAL A 190 -3.01 4.85 -11.73
N GLY A 191 -4.32 5.09 -11.92
CA GLY A 191 -5.26 5.43 -10.85
C GLY A 191 -5.29 4.40 -9.73
N GLU A 192 -5.41 3.11 -10.09
CA GLU A 192 -5.46 2.00 -9.14
C GLU A 192 -4.17 1.90 -8.31
N VAL A 193 -2.99 2.12 -8.93
CA VAL A 193 -1.70 2.12 -8.24
C VAL A 193 -1.64 3.26 -7.22
N VAL A 194 -2.09 4.45 -7.62
CA VAL A 194 -2.14 5.63 -6.73
C VAL A 194 -3.06 5.36 -5.54
N PHE A 195 -4.24 4.81 -5.80
CA PHE A 195 -5.26 4.55 -4.79
C PHE A 195 -4.76 3.52 -3.76
N GLU A 196 -4.23 2.39 -4.22
CA GLU A 196 -3.82 1.31 -3.32
C GLU A 196 -2.54 1.67 -2.54
N ARG A 197 -1.56 2.32 -3.17
CA ARG A 197 -0.37 2.79 -2.42
C ARG A 197 -0.75 3.84 -1.39
N ARG A 198 -1.67 4.76 -1.71
CA ARG A 198 -2.19 5.69 -0.72
C ARG A 198 -2.86 4.95 0.44
N ARG A 199 -3.69 3.94 0.17
CA ARG A 199 -4.33 3.12 1.20
C ARG A 199 -3.33 2.50 2.16
N GLY A 200 -2.27 1.89 1.63
CA GLY A 200 -1.20 1.32 2.46
C GLY A 200 -0.46 2.36 3.29
N LEU A 201 -0.23 3.57 2.75
CA LEU A 201 0.41 4.67 3.50
C LEU A 201 -0.51 5.24 4.60
N GLU A 202 -1.81 5.44 4.31
CA GLU A 202 -2.81 5.87 5.31
C GLU A 202 -2.92 4.85 6.46
N TRP A 203 -2.87 3.56 6.14
CA TRP A 203 -2.94 2.51 7.15
C TRP A 203 -1.82 2.61 8.18
N LEU A 204 -0.62 3.02 7.77
CA LEU A 204 0.54 3.16 8.68
C LEU A 204 0.30 4.13 9.84
N ILE A 205 -0.60 5.11 9.67
CA ILE A 205 -0.90 6.16 10.65
C ILE A 205 -2.32 6.09 11.22
N SER A 206 -3.15 5.18 10.68
CA SER A 206 -4.54 5.01 11.13
C SER A 206 -4.64 4.13 12.37
N ASP A 207 -5.77 4.23 13.09
CA ASP A 207 -6.13 3.30 14.16
C ASP A 207 -6.86 2.04 13.63
N GLU A 208 -7.23 2.00 12.33
CA GLU A 208 -7.93 0.87 11.73
C GLU A 208 -7.01 -0.34 11.56
N ASP A 209 -7.50 -1.53 11.84
CA ASP A 209 -6.78 -2.78 11.62
C ASP A 209 -6.85 -3.22 10.16
N ASP A 210 -8.04 -3.09 9.54
CA ASP A 210 -8.27 -3.39 8.12
C ASP A 210 -8.13 -2.10 7.29
N TRP A 211 -7.21 -2.08 6.34
CA TRP A 211 -7.01 -0.93 5.44
C TRP A 211 -8.19 -0.67 4.50
N HIS A 212 -9.10 -1.64 4.32
CA HIS A 212 -10.33 -1.44 3.56
C HIS A 212 -11.38 -0.61 4.31
N ASP A 213 -11.24 -0.48 5.64
CA ASP A 213 -12.13 0.36 6.45
C ASP A 213 -11.70 1.84 6.43
N ILE A 214 -10.56 2.16 5.81
CA ILE A 214 -10.06 3.52 5.68
C ILE A 214 -10.77 4.24 4.54
N GLU A 215 -11.43 5.36 4.86
CA GLU A 215 -12.05 6.24 3.88
C GLU A 215 -11.02 7.18 3.24
N LEU A 216 -10.77 7.01 1.93
CA LEU A 216 -9.80 7.82 1.19
C LEU A 216 -10.49 9.02 0.51
N HIS A 217 -10.79 10.05 1.29
CA HIS A 217 -11.36 11.29 0.76
C HIS A 217 -10.32 12.12 -0.02
N THR A 218 -10.79 12.85 -1.07
CA THR A 218 -10.00 13.83 -1.85
C THR A 218 -10.77 15.11 -2.07
#